data_600fe5220d1f03bc62a524306ce4f14e
#
_entry.id   600fe5220d1f03bc62a524306ce4f14e
#
_cell.length_a   1.000
_cell.length_b   1.000
_cell.length_c   1.000
_cell.angle_alpha   90.00
_cell.angle_beta   90.00
_cell.angle_gamma   90.00
#
_symmetry.space_group_name_H-M   'P 1'
#
loop_
_entity.id
_entity.type
_entity.pdbx_description
1 polymer ?
#
loop_
_entity_poly.entity_id
_entity_poly.type
_entity_poly.pdbx_seq_one_letter_code
_entity_poly.pdbx_strand_id
1 'polypeptide(L)'
;SHVSLHSLYQKAYTPWEWHKELFAEAKRCNIDIFSSPFDFSAVDLLEELGAPVYKIASPEITDIPLLQYVAKTGKPVILSTGIANLEDIELAVEVLRENGCKELAILKCTTAYPTPLDECNLATIADIKERFNCLAGLSDHTQGIISPVVSVTLGAKIIEKHFILDKSDDSVDAFFSLDKNEFSQLVCAVRDAEKALGNVDYSITESAQKNILARR
;
A
#
# COMPACT_ATOMS: atom_id res chain seq x y z
N SER A 1 -26.65 -16.45 9.56
CA SER A 1 -27.12 -16.29 8.18
C SER A 1 -25.89 -16.22 7.28
N HIS A 2 -25.74 -17.18 6.33
CA HIS A 2 -24.68 -17.11 5.34
C HIS A 2 -25.01 -15.98 4.36
N VAL A 3 -24.37 -14.84 4.50
CA VAL A 3 -24.38 -13.79 3.49
C VAL A 3 -23.48 -14.31 2.35
N SER A 4 -23.97 -14.35 1.11
CA SER A 4 -23.12 -14.74 -0.02
C SER A 4 -22.07 -13.66 -0.27
N LEU A 5 -20.86 -14.04 -0.70
CA LEU A 5 -19.81 -13.09 -1.11
C LEU A 5 -20.33 -12.07 -2.12
N HIS A 6 -21.15 -12.50 -3.05
CA HIS A 6 -21.78 -11.62 -4.05
C HIS A 6 -22.63 -10.52 -3.41
N SER A 7 -23.49 -10.86 -2.41
CA SER A 7 -24.30 -9.85 -1.73
C SER A 7 -23.48 -8.93 -0.83
N LEU A 8 -22.32 -9.38 -0.32
CA LEU A 8 -21.37 -8.57 0.40
C LEU A 8 -20.72 -7.53 -0.54
N TYR A 9 -20.21 -7.97 -1.67
CA TYR A 9 -19.60 -7.05 -2.67
C TYR A 9 -20.60 -6.06 -3.25
N GLN A 10 -21.85 -6.45 -3.46
CA GLN A 10 -22.90 -5.50 -3.87
C GLN A 10 -23.16 -4.37 -2.88
N LYS A 11 -22.83 -4.55 -1.61
CA LYS A 11 -22.95 -3.51 -0.57
C LYS A 11 -21.67 -2.72 -0.37
N ALA A 12 -20.51 -3.32 -0.68
CA ALA A 12 -19.21 -2.77 -0.37
C ALA A 12 -18.53 -2.06 -1.54
N TYR A 13 -19.00 -2.25 -2.79
CA TYR A 13 -18.37 -1.59 -3.93
C TYR A 13 -18.59 -0.06 -3.92
N THR A 14 -17.66 0.68 -4.49
CA THR A 14 -17.81 2.11 -4.71
C THR A 14 -18.62 2.34 -5.98
N PRO A 15 -19.83 2.94 -5.91
CA PRO A 15 -20.65 3.22 -7.09
C PRO A 15 -19.88 4.05 -8.13
N TRP A 16 -20.01 3.71 -9.40
CA TRP A 16 -19.27 4.35 -10.48
C TRP A 16 -19.55 5.85 -10.59
N GLU A 17 -20.79 6.25 -10.35
CA GLU A 17 -21.22 7.65 -10.36
C GLU A 17 -20.54 8.51 -9.30
N TRP A 18 -20.01 7.93 -8.22
CA TRP A 18 -19.30 8.67 -7.17
C TRP A 18 -17.89 9.06 -7.58
N HIS A 19 -17.26 8.32 -8.49
CA HIS A 19 -15.84 8.52 -8.81
C HIS A 19 -15.55 9.94 -9.29
N LYS A 20 -16.42 10.52 -10.12
CA LYS A 20 -16.23 11.90 -10.61
C LYS A 20 -16.17 12.92 -9.48
N GLU A 21 -17.05 12.79 -8.50
CA GLU A 21 -17.11 13.69 -7.33
C GLU A 21 -15.91 13.43 -6.41
N LEU A 22 -15.54 12.18 -6.17
CA LEU A 22 -14.38 11.81 -5.36
C LEU A 22 -13.07 12.36 -5.95
N PHE A 23 -12.88 12.25 -7.27
CA PHE A 23 -11.70 12.80 -7.95
C PHE A 23 -11.68 14.34 -7.91
N ALA A 24 -12.83 14.99 -8.05
CA ALA A 24 -12.94 16.44 -7.92
C ALA A 24 -12.61 16.90 -6.49
N GLU A 25 -13.10 16.20 -5.48
CA GLU A 25 -12.83 16.52 -4.07
C GLU A 25 -11.37 16.29 -3.70
N ALA A 26 -10.76 15.18 -4.13
CA ALA A 26 -9.34 14.91 -3.92
C ALA A 26 -8.47 16.03 -4.51
N LYS A 27 -8.78 16.48 -5.73
CA LYS A 27 -8.12 17.62 -6.36
C LYS A 27 -8.28 18.92 -5.55
N ARG A 28 -9.47 19.17 -5.01
CA ARG A 28 -9.72 20.34 -4.14
C ARG A 28 -8.89 20.28 -2.86
N CYS A 29 -8.71 19.07 -2.32
CA CYS A 29 -7.89 18.82 -1.13
C CYS A 29 -6.39 18.72 -1.40
N ASN A 30 -5.96 18.80 -2.68
CA ASN A 30 -4.58 18.60 -3.10
C ASN A 30 -4.02 17.23 -2.63
N ILE A 31 -4.82 16.18 -2.83
CA ILE A 31 -4.48 14.79 -2.52
C ILE A 31 -4.64 13.98 -3.81
N ASP A 32 -3.64 13.15 -4.13
CA ASP A 32 -3.76 12.21 -5.22
C ASP A 32 -4.77 11.12 -4.89
N ILE A 33 -5.62 10.78 -5.85
CA ILE A 33 -6.61 9.72 -5.75
C ILE A 33 -6.41 8.71 -6.88
N PHE A 34 -6.53 7.45 -6.56
CA PHE A 34 -6.53 6.35 -7.51
C PHE A 34 -7.39 5.19 -6.98
N SER A 35 -7.61 4.18 -7.79
CA SER A 35 -8.44 3.04 -7.44
C SER A 35 -7.85 1.75 -7.97
N SER A 36 -8.36 0.61 -7.46
CA SER A 36 -8.07 -0.71 -7.98
C SER A 36 -9.10 -1.08 -9.03
N PRO A 37 -8.74 -1.21 -10.30
CA PRO A 37 -9.63 -1.76 -11.32
C PRO A 37 -9.71 -3.28 -11.20
N PHE A 38 -10.89 -3.84 -11.44
CA PHE A 38 -11.14 -5.29 -11.46
C PHE A 38 -11.50 -5.81 -12.86
N ASP A 39 -11.63 -4.92 -13.84
CA ASP A 39 -11.89 -5.21 -15.23
C ASP A 39 -11.43 -4.06 -16.15
N PHE A 40 -11.51 -4.26 -17.46
CA PHE A 40 -11.07 -3.28 -18.44
C PHE A 40 -11.90 -2.00 -18.42
N SER A 41 -13.20 -2.13 -18.19
CA SER A 41 -14.08 -0.95 -18.15
C SER A 41 -13.78 -0.04 -16.97
N ALA A 42 -13.34 -0.61 -15.84
CA ALA A 42 -12.85 0.17 -14.70
C ALA A 42 -11.53 0.89 -15.03
N VAL A 43 -10.63 0.27 -15.81
CA VAL A 43 -9.41 0.93 -16.30
C VAL A 43 -9.78 2.12 -17.19
N ASP A 44 -10.73 1.96 -18.13
CA ASP A 44 -11.18 3.02 -19.03
C ASP A 44 -11.77 4.20 -18.24
N LEU A 45 -12.61 3.93 -17.25
CA LEU A 45 -13.15 4.96 -16.36
C LEU A 45 -12.03 5.73 -15.65
N LEU A 46 -11.02 5.03 -15.11
CA LEU A 46 -9.92 5.66 -14.39
C LEU A 46 -9.01 6.47 -15.33
N GLU A 47 -8.87 6.08 -16.61
CA GLU A 47 -8.22 6.88 -17.64
C GLU A 47 -8.98 8.18 -17.91
N GLU A 48 -10.31 8.11 -18.07
CA GLU A 48 -11.16 9.28 -18.27
C GLU A 48 -11.10 10.27 -17.10
N LEU A 49 -10.97 9.75 -15.87
CA LEU A 49 -10.86 10.55 -14.65
C LEU A 49 -9.45 11.08 -14.40
N GLY A 50 -8.45 10.62 -15.16
CA GLY A 50 -7.06 11.04 -15.04
C GLY A 50 -6.36 10.48 -13.81
N ALA A 51 -6.66 9.24 -13.41
CA ALA A 51 -5.95 8.58 -12.31
C ALA A 51 -4.44 8.59 -12.54
N PRO A 52 -3.62 8.99 -11.55
CA PRO A 52 -2.17 9.15 -11.74
C PRO A 52 -1.42 7.82 -11.69
N VAL A 53 -1.99 6.78 -11.11
CA VAL A 53 -1.39 5.47 -10.85
C VAL A 53 -2.48 4.41 -10.79
N TYR A 54 -2.13 3.16 -11.08
CA TYR A 54 -3.00 2.01 -10.92
C TYR A 54 -2.62 1.17 -9.71
N LYS A 55 -3.60 0.75 -8.94
CA LYS A 55 -3.44 -0.26 -7.89
C LYS A 55 -3.95 -1.61 -8.38
N ILE A 56 -3.10 -2.62 -8.35
CA ILE A 56 -3.50 -4.01 -8.55
C ILE A 56 -3.60 -4.66 -7.18
N ALA A 57 -4.80 -5.08 -6.82
CA ALA A 57 -5.03 -5.74 -5.55
C ALA A 57 -4.53 -7.20 -5.59
N SER A 58 -4.36 -7.81 -4.41
CA SER A 58 -3.75 -9.15 -4.33
C SER A 58 -4.47 -10.24 -5.13
N PRO A 59 -5.82 -10.27 -5.21
CA PRO A 59 -6.51 -11.26 -6.02
C PRO A 59 -6.26 -11.15 -7.52
N GLU A 60 -6.02 -9.94 -8.02
CA GLU A 60 -5.85 -9.64 -9.46
C GLU A 60 -4.42 -9.86 -9.96
N ILE A 61 -3.48 -10.23 -9.09
CA ILE A 61 -2.07 -10.44 -9.48
C ILE A 61 -1.90 -11.53 -10.56
N THR A 62 -2.80 -12.48 -10.62
CA THR A 62 -2.80 -13.56 -11.62
C THR A 62 -3.69 -13.28 -12.83
N ASP A 63 -4.38 -12.14 -12.87
CA ASP A 63 -5.18 -11.73 -14.03
C ASP A 63 -4.28 -11.10 -15.12
N ILE A 64 -3.62 -11.96 -15.88
CA ILE A 64 -2.66 -11.55 -16.91
C ILE A 64 -3.29 -10.59 -17.95
N PRO A 65 -4.50 -10.79 -18.46
CA PRO A 65 -5.16 -9.84 -19.36
C PRO A 65 -5.33 -8.44 -18.73
N LEU A 66 -5.73 -8.36 -17.46
CA LEU A 66 -5.87 -7.09 -16.74
C LEU A 66 -4.52 -6.41 -16.56
N LEU A 67 -3.48 -7.15 -16.14
CA LEU A 67 -2.12 -6.62 -16.00
C LEU A 67 -1.59 -6.03 -17.32
N GLN A 68 -1.80 -6.74 -18.43
CA GLN A 68 -1.42 -6.25 -19.76
C GLN A 68 -2.17 -4.98 -20.14
N TYR A 69 -3.46 -4.91 -19.82
CA TYR A 69 -4.30 -3.76 -20.15
C TYR A 69 -3.87 -2.52 -19.34
N VAL A 70 -3.66 -2.69 -18.05
CA VAL A 70 -3.15 -1.62 -17.17
C VAL A 70 -1.76 -1.15 -17.61
N ALA A 71 -0.84 -2.07 -17.91
CA ALA A 71 0.52 -1.73 -18.31
C ALA A 71 0.59 -0.88 -19.59
N LYS A 72 -0.33 -1.11 -20.55
CA LYS A 72 -0.44 -0.34 -21.80
C LYS A 72 -0.80 1.12 -21.61
N THR A 73 -1.36 1.50 -20.46
CA THR A 73 -1.61 2.92 -20.11
C THR A 73 -0.31 3.71 -19.94
N GLY A 74 0.82 3.01 -19.68
CA GLY A 74 2.12 3.60 -19.43
C GLY A 74 2.25 4.32 -18.08
N LYS A 75 1.22 4.24 -17.22
CA LYS A 75 1.21 4.83 -15.87
C LYS A 75 1.92 3.93 -14.86
N PRO A 76 2.38 4.51 -13.73
CA PRO A 76 2.90 3.73 -12.61
C PRO A 76 1.90 2.69 -12.09
N VAL A 77 2.41 1.57 -11.58
CA VAL A 77 1.59 0.50 -11.01
C VAL A 77 2.06 0.17 -9.60
N ILE A 78 1.11 0.04 -8.68
CA ILE A 78 1.30 -0.47 -7.32
C ILE A 78 0.66 -1.85 -7.25
N LEU A 79 1.44 -2.90 -6.98
CA LEU A 79 1.03 -4.29 -6.97
C LEU A 79 1.09 -4.86 -5.56
N SER A 80 -0.01 -5.43 -5.05
CA SER A 80 -0.03 -6.14 -3.76
C SER A 80 0.10 -7.65 -3.93
N THR A 81 0.76 -8.33 -2.96
CA THR A 81 1.19 -9.73 -3.08
C THR A 81 0.53 -10.69 -2.08
N GLY A 82 -0.59 -10.31 -1.47
CA GLY A 82 -1.13 -10.95 -0.26
C GLY A 82 -1.51 -12.42 -0.34
N ILE A 83 -1.82 -12.94 -1.52
CA ILE A 83 -2.16 -14.35 -1.78
C ILE A 83 -1.33 -14.95 -2.93
N ALA A 84 -0.25 -14.28 -3.33
CA ALA A 84 0.64 -14.72 -4.39
C ALA A 84 1.86 -15.45 -3.82
N ASN A 85 2.32 -16.48 -4.51
CA ASN A 85 3.64 -17.06 -4.30
C ASN A 85 4.69 -16.30 -5.12
N LEU A 86 5.97 -16.70 -5.01
CA LEU A 86 7.05 -16.01 -5.72
C LEU A 86 6.90 -16.09 -7.25
N GLU A 87 6.49 -17.24 -7.76
CA GLU A 87 6.31 -17.45 -9.22
C GLU A 87 5.19 -16.57 -9.78
N ASP A 88 4.10 -16.39 -9.04
CA ASP A 88 3.01 -15.49 -9.42
C ASP A 88 3.50 -14.05 -9.49
N ILE A 89 4.31 -13.62 -8.52
CA ILE A 89 4.87 -12.27 -8.47
C ILE A 89 5.85 -12.05 -9.63
N GLU A 90 6.74 -13.00 -9.89
CA GLU A 90 7.71 -12.94 -10.99
C GLU A 90 6.98 -12.81 -12.34
N LEU A 91 5.96 -13.64 -12.57
CA LEU A 91 5.14 -13.57 -13.79
C LEU A 91 4.41 -12.23 -13.93
N ALA A 92 3.80 -11.73 -12.87
CA ALA A 92 3.10 -10.45 -12.89
C ALA A 92 4.05 -9.29 -13.22
N VAL A 93 5.24 -9.27 -12.62
CA VAL A 93 6.28 -8.26 -12.87
C VAL A 93 6.78 -8.31 -14.31
N GLU A 94 7.04 -9.51 -14.84
CA GLU A 94 7.44 -9.72 -16.24
C GLU A 94 6.36 -9.17 -17.18
N VAL A 95 5.11 -9.59 -17.01
CA VAL A 95 3.97 -9.14 -17.83
C VAL A 95 3.82 -7.62 -17.80
N LEU A 96 3.87 -7.01 -16.61
CA LEU A 96 3.74 -5.55 -16.48
C LEU A 96 4.86 -4.83 -17.25
N ARG A 97 6.11 -5.26 -17.09
CA ARG A 97 7.28 -4.63 -17.74
C ARG A 97 7.29 -4.81 -19.24
N GLU A 98 6.99 -6.01 -19.73
CA GLU A 98 6.94 -6.30 -21.17
C GLU A 98 5.83 -5.52 -21.90
N ASN A 99 4.75 -5.17 -21.18
CA ASN A 99 3.63 -4.42 -21.74
C ASN A 99 3.67 -2.91 -21.48
N GLY A 100 4.79 -2.37 -20.96
CA GLY A 100 5.02 -0.93 -20.92
C GLY A 100 5.04 -0.26 -19.55
N CYS A 101 4.85 -1.00 -18.46
CA CYS A 101 4.99 -0.46 -17.11
C CYS A 101 6.46 -0.18 -16.79
N LYS A 102 6.81 1.11 -16.64
CA LYS A 102 8.18 1.56 -16.36
C LYS A 102 8.41 1.80 -14.87
N GLU A 103 7.37 2.19 -14.16
CA GLU A 103 7.41 2.55 -12.74
C GLU A 103 6.53 1.57 -11.95
N LEU A 104 7.17 0.70 -11.18
CA LEU A 104 6.51 -0.35 -10.41
C LEU A 104 6.85 -0.21 -8.94
N ALA A 105 5.83 -0.32 -8.09
CA ALA A 105 5.97 -0.55 -6.68
C ALA A 105 5.30 -1.87 -6.30
N ILE A 106 5.94 -2.65 -5.45
CA ILE A 106 5.39 -3.92 -4.95
C ILE A 106 5.19 -3.81 -3.44
N LEU A 107 3.98 -4.09 -2.98
CA LEU A 107 3.64 -4.07 -1.57
C LEU A 107 3.60 -5.49 -1.01
N LYS A 108 4.47 -5.77 -0.04
CA LYS A 108 4.29 -6.94 0.81
C LYS A 108 2.91 -6.85 1.45
N CYS A 109 2.13 -7.90 1.32
CA CYS A 109 0.80 -7.98 1.87
C CYS A 109 0.59 -9.36 2.49
N THR A 110 -0.33 -9.47 3.44
CA THR A 110 -0.92 -10.72 3.92
C THR A 110 -2.43 -10.51 3.90
N THR A 111 -3.13 -11.31 3.09
CA THR A 111 -4.58 -11.18 2.91
C THR A 111 -5.31 -11.96 4.01
N ALA A 112 -5.20 -11.43 5.23
CA ALA A 112 -5.95 -11.83 6.41
C ALA A 112 -6.44 -10.56 7.13
N TYR A 113 -7.66 -10.57 7.62
CA TYR A 113 -8.36 -9.38 8.11
C TYR A 113 -8.92 -9.60 9.54
N PRO A 114 -8.19 -9.22 10.62
CA PRO A 114 -6.84 -8.64 10.63
C PRO A 114 -5.74 -9.69 10.40
N THR A 115 -4.58 -9.23 9.96
CA THR A 115 -3.37 -10.07 9.87
C THR A 115 -2.76 -10.26 11.26
N PRO A 116 -2.47 -11.51 11.71
CA PRO A 116 -1.63 -11.76 12.88
C PRO A 116 -0.20 -11.21 12.67
N LEU A 117 0.40 -10.63 13.71
CA LEU A 117 1.73 -10.00 13.60
C LEU A 117 2.83 -10.99 13.20
N ASP A 118 2.75 -12.22 13.66
CA ASP A 118 3.71 -13.30 13.36
C ASP A 118 3.60 -13.85 11.93
N GLU A 119 2.53 -13.50 11.20
CA GLU A 119 2.33 -13.84 9.79
C GLU A 119 2.73 -12.72 8.82
N CYS A 120 3.11 -11.54 9.32
CA CYS A 120 3.43 -10.39 8.47
C CYS A 120 4.67 -10.60 7.60
N ASN A 121 5.67 -11.34 8.08
CA ASN A 121 6.93 -11.61 7.36
C ASN A 121 7.52 -10.36 6.69
N LEU A 122 7.62 -9.25 7.42
CA LEU A 122 8.01 -7.94 6.90
C LEU A 122 9.41 -7.90 6.29
N ALA A 123 10.31 -8.82 6.68
CA ALA A 123 11.63 -8.95 6.07
C ALA A 123 11.58 -9.14 4.55
N THR A 124 10.47 -9.67 4.02
CA THR A 124 10.21 -9.81 2.58
C THR A 124 10.25 -8.47 1.83
N ILE A 125 10.02 -7.33 2.51
CA ILE A 125 10.08 -5.99 1.89
C ILE A 125 11.47 -5.70 1.32
N ALA A 126 12.52 -6.03 2.06
CA ALA A 126 13.89 -5.84 1.60
C ALA A 126 14.22 -6.75 0.39
N ASP A 127 13.80 -8.02 0.42
CA ASP A 127 13.97 -8.95 -0.71
C ASP A 127 13.21 -8.46 -1.97
N ILE A 128 11.97 -8.00 -1.82
CA ILE A 128 11.19 -7.44 -2.93
C ILE A 128 11.96 -6.31 -3.62
N LYS A 129 12.50 -5.37 -2.83
CA LYS A 129 13.25 -4.23 -3.36
C LYS A 129 14.47 -4.68 -4.19
N GLU A 130 15.24 -5.63 -3.67
CA GLU A 130 16.46 -6.12 -4.30
C GLU A 130 16.16 -7.01 -5.51
N ARG A 131 15.28 -8.00 -5.32
CA ARG A 131 14.93 -9.01 -6.32
C ARG A 131 14.29 -8.39 -7.57
N PHE A 132 13.35 -7.49 -7.37
CA PHE A 132 12.58 -6.91 -8.49
C PHE A 132 13.10 -5.55 -8.95
N ASN A 133 14.11 -4.99 -8.29
CA ASN A 133 14.66 -3.66 -8.58
C ASN A 133 13.53 -2.62 -8.77
N CYS A 134 12.70 -2.46 -7.75
CA CYS A 134 11.53 -1.59 -7.75
C CYS A 134 11.34 -0.92 -6.38
N LEU A 135 10.37 -0.01 -6.26
CA LEU A 135 9.94 0.46 -4.95
C LEU A 135 9.24 -0.68 -4.20
N ALA A 136 9.58 -0.84 -2.93
CA ALA A 136 8.91 -1.79 -2.06
C ALA A 136 8.08 -1.07 -0.99
N GLY A 137 7.00 -1.69 -0.54
CA GLY A 137 6.12 -1.14 0.48
C GLY A 137 5.36 -2.22 1.24
N LEU A 138 4.40 -1.77 2.01
CA LEU A 138 3.52 -2.60 2.83
C LEU A 138 2.06 -2.27 2.54
N SER A 139 1.25 -3.28 2.22
CA SER A 139 -0.20 -3.23 2.32
C SER A 139 -0.60 -3.93 3.63
N ASP A 140 -1.03 -3.13 4.61
CA ASP A 140 -1.13 -3.55 6.00
C ASP A 140 -2.56 -3.76 6.46
N HIS A 141 -2.85 -4.98 6.90
CA HIS A 141 -4.13 -5.38 7.49
C HIS A 141 -4.01 -5.73 8.99
N THR A 142 -2.88 -5.43 9.63
CA THR A 142 -2.71 -5.64 11.07
C THR A 142 -3.48 -4.60 11.87
N GLN A 143 -3.75 -4.89 13.13
CA GLN A 143 -4.24 -3.87 14.07
C GLN A 143 -3.08 -2.99 14.54
N GLY A 144 -3.36 -1.68 14.72
CA GLY A 144 -2.39 -0.71 15.22
C GLY A 144 -1.35 -0.28 14.18
N ILE A 145 -0.18 0.16 14.65
CA ILE A 145 0.82 0.86 13.84
C ILE A 145 2.22 0.20 13.84
N ILE A 146 2.38 -0.95 14.49
CA ILE A 146 3.69 -1.61 14.65
C ILE A 146 4.25 -2.04 13.29
N SER A 147 3.45 -2.77 12.50
CA SER A 147 3.89 -3.26 11.18
C SER A 147 4.30 -2.15 10.22
N PRO A 148 3.54 -1.05 10.07
CA PRO A 148 3.95 0.10 9.30
C PRO A 148 5.29 0.71 9.76
N VAL A 149 5.49 0.91 11.07
CA VAL A 149 6.73 1.49 11.60
C VAL A 149 7.93 0.58 11.33
N VAL A 150 7.79 -0.74 11.55
CA VAL A 150 8.84 -1.71 11.26
C VAL A 150 9.14 -1.76 9.76
N SER A 151 8.12 -1.68 8.91
CA SER A 151 8.30 -1.74 7.46
C SER A 151 9.20 -0.62 6.92
N VAL A 152 9.14 0.57 7.50
CA VAL A 152 10.00 1.71 7.14
C VAL A 152 11.47 1.36 7.35
N THR A 153 11.82 0.71 8.45
CA THR A 153 13.22 0.31 8.74
C THR A 153 13.73 -0.76 7.78
N LEU A 154 12.83 -1.51 7.14
CA LEU A 154 13.13 -2.49 6.11
C LEU A 154 13.12 -1.92 4.68
N GLY A 155 12.93 -0.61 4.54
CA GLY A 155 13.03 0.11 3.28
C GLY A 155 11.72 0.33 2.56
N ALA A 156 10.56 0.11 3.21
CA ALA A 156 9.26 0.46 2.64
C ALA A 156 9.18 1.96 2.32
N LYS A 157 8.68 2.27 1.11
CA LYS A 157 8.45 3.64 0.63
C LYS A 157 6.98 3.98 0.50
N ILE A 158 6.12 2.97 0.50
CA ILE A 158 4.66 3.09 0.45
C ILE A 158 4.09 2.26 1.59
N ILE A 159 3.13 2.83 2.30
CA ILE A 159 2.33 2.15 3.31
C ILE A 159 0.87 2.35 2.93
N GLU A 160 0.16 1.26 2.72
CA GLU A 160 -1.27 1.21 2.49
C GLU A 160 -1.96 0.70 3.75
N LYS A 161 -2.99 1.39 4.20
CA LYS A 161 -3.70 1.06 5.43
C LYS A 161 -5.18 1.41 5.31
N HIS A 162 -6.05 0.54 5.79
CA HIS A 162 -7.48 0.83 5.85
C HIS A 162 -7.76 2.00 6.81
N PHE A 163 -8.64 2.90 6.38
CA PHE A 163 -9.04 4.10 7.10
C PHE A 163 -10.55 4.19 7.22
N ILE A 164 -11.04 4.64 8.37
CA ILE A 164 -12.46 4.87 8.62
C ILE A 164 -12.66 6.18 9.39
N LEU A 165 -13.78 6.85 9.15
CA LEU A 165 -14.10 8.08 9.87
C LEU A 165 -14.53 7.81 11.31
N ASP A 166 -15.36 6.80 11.52
CA ASP A 166 -15.88 6.40 12.83
C ASP A 166 -15.94 4.87 12.93
N LYS A 167 -15.29 4.31 13.94
CA LYS A 167 -15.27 2.86 14.18
C LYS A 167 -16.60 2.27 14.62
N SER A 168 -17.58 3.12 14.98
CA SER A 168 -18.96 2.70 15.26
C SER A 168 -19.75 2.40 13.97
N ASP A 169 -19.24 2.77 12.80
CA ASP A 169 -19.86 2.44 11.52
C ASP A 169 -19.88 0.92 11.31
N ASP A 170 -21.04 0.41 10.84
CA ASP A 170 -21.23 -1.01 10.54
C ASP A 170 -20.63 -1.35 9.16
N SER A 171 -19.37 -0.97 8.92
CA SER A 171 -18.65 -1.34 7.72
C SER A 171 -17.84 -2.61 7.93
N VAL A 172 -17.66 -3.36 6.85
CA VAL A 172 -17.01 -4.69 6.87
C VAL A 172 -15.60 -4.62 7.45
N ASP A 173 -14.87 -3.53 7.19
CA ASP A 173 -13.47 -3.35 7.54
C ASP A 173 -13.24 -2.45 8.77
N ALA A 174 -14.32 -2.02 9.46
CA ALA A 174 -14.26 -1.06 10.56
C ALA A 174 -13.32 -1.50 11.70
N PHE A 175 -13.35 -2.79 12.04
CA PHE A 175 -12.68 -3.30 13.25
C PHE A 175 -11.15 -3.34 13.17
N PHE A 176 -10.56 -3.34 11.97
CA PHE A 176 -9.10 -3.26 11.78
C PHE A 176 -8.63 -1.98 11.09
N SER A 177 -9.56 -1.15 10.60
CA SER A 177 -9.27 0.17 10.04
C SER A 177 -8.77 1.13 11.12
N LEU A 178 -7.92 2.08 10.74
CA LEU A 178 -7.53 3.18 11.62
C LEU A 178 -8.50 4.34 11.48
N ASP A 179 -8.90 4.92 12.62
CA ASP A 179 -9.60 6.20 12.62
C ASP A 179 -8.65 7.37 12.38
N LYS A 180 -9.19 8.59 12.33
CA LYS A 180 -8.42 9.82 12.11
C LYS A 180 -7.26 10.00 13.10
N ASN A 181 -7.49 9.71 14.37
CA ASN A 181 -6.48 9.92 15.41
C ASN A 181 -5.39 8.85 15.33
N GLU A 182 -5.77 7.60 15.16
CA GLU A 182 -4.86 6.48 14.98
C GLU A 182 -4.03 6.64 13.69
N PHE A 183 -4.64 7.11 12.60
CA PHE A 183 -3.92 7.36 11.35
C PHE A 183 -2.93 8.52 11.49
N SER A 184 -3.30 9.56 12.21
CA SER A 184 -2.36 10.65 12.54
C SER A 184 -1.18 10.16 13.37
N GLN A 185 -1.41 9.29 14.35
CA GLN A 185 -0.34 8.64 15.13
C GLN A 185 0.56 7.78 14.24
N LEU A 186 -0.03 7.01 13.31
CA LEU A 186 0.72 6.24 12.32
C LEU A 186 1.67 7.14 11.53
N VAL A 187 1.15 8.23 10.96
CA VAL A 187 1.97 9.15 10.15
C VAL A 187 3.11 9.74 10.98
N CYS A 188 2.84 10.21 12.20
CA CYS A 188 3.88 10.74 13.08
C CYS A 188 4.95 9.67 13.40
N ALA A 189 4.53 8.46 13.79
CA ALA A 189 5.45 7.38 14.13
C ALA A 189 6.32 6.94 12.94
N VAL A 190 5.76 6.87 11.75
CA VAL A 190 6.49 6.56 10.51
C VAL A 190 7.53 7.63 10.22
N ARG A 191 7.17 8.92 10.31
CA ARG A 191 8.12 10.02 10.09
C ARG A 191 9.23 10.08 11.14
N ASP A 192 8.93 9.74 12.37
CA ASP A 192 9.93 9.66 13.42
C ASP A 192 10.86 8.45 13.25
N ALA A 193 10.32 7.31 12.79
CA ALA A 193 11.12 6.14 12.42
C ALA A 193 12.09 6.45 11.25
N GLU A 194 11.64 7.17 10.22
CA GLU A 194 12.51 7.62 9.11
C GLU A 194 13.66 8.50 9.62
N LYS A 195 13.38 9.45 10.50
CA LYS A 195 14.43 10.31 11.10
C LYS A 195 15.39 9.51 11.98
N ALA A 196 14.86 8.58 12.80
CA ALA A 196 15.64 7.77 13.71
C ALA A 196 16.54 6.76 12.99
N LEU A 197 16.11 6.26 11.84
CA LEU A 197 16.90 5.34 11.01
C LEU A 197 18.23 5.98 10.57
N GLY A 198 18.20 7.24 10.13
CA GLY A 198 19.38 8.01 9.75
C GLY A 198 20.28 7.29 8.74
N ASN A 199 21.57 7.54 8.86
CA ASN A 199 22.65 6.88 8.10
C ASN A 199 23.66 6.24 9.04
N VAL A 200 24.49 5.34 8.52
CA VAL A 200 25.63 4.81 9.29
C VAL A 200 26.63 5.95 9.52
N ASP A 201 26.74 6.41 10.77
CA ASP A 201 27.64 7.49 11.19
C ASP A 201 28.20 7.19 12.59
N TYR A 202 29.51 7.22 12.70
CA TYR A 202 30.24 7.02 13.96
C TYR A 202 30.77 8.33 14.55
N SER A 203 30.46 9.46 13.96
CA SER A 203 30.81 10.77 14.49
C SER A 203 30.08 11.07 15.79
N ILE A 204 30.70 11.92 16.62
CA ILE A 204 30.03 12.40 17.83
C ILE A 204 29.05 13.49 17.41
N THR A 205 27.79 13.27 17.65
CA THR A 205 26.71 14.21 17.30
C THR A 205 26.89 15.53 18.07
N GLU A 206 26.42 16.63 17.49
CA GLU A 206 26.50 17.96 18.11
C GLU A 206 25.90 17.97 19.52
N SER A 207 24.75 17.33 19.71
CA SER A 207 24.10 17.22 21.02
C SER A 207 24.90 16.44 22.06
N ALA A 208 25.77 15.52 21.62
CA ALA A 208 26.61 14.70 22.49
C ALA A 208 27.97 15.36 22.79
N GLN A 209 28.42 16.39 22.05
CA GLN A 209 29.72 17.05 22.20
C GLN A 209 30.01 17.48 23.64
N LYS A 210 29.02 18.08 24.31
CA LYS A 210 29.15 18.55 25.70
C LYS A 210 29.45 17.42 26.71
N ASN A 211 29.19 16.18 26.36
CA ASN A 211 29.39 15.02 27.24
C ASN A 211 30.76 14.34 27.03
N ILE A 212 31.61 14.85 26.12
CA ILE A 212 32.96 14.29 25.83
C ILE A 212 33.82 14.31 27.07
N LEU A 213 33.71 15.36 27.89
CA LEU A 213 34.48 15.51 29.12
C LEU A 213 34.18 14.43 30.18
N ALA A 214 33.09 13.71 30.05
CA ALA A 214 32.75 12.59 30.93
C ALA A 214 33.45 11.27 30.56
N ARG A 215 34.26 11.23 29.47
CA ARG A 215 35.04 10.07 29.09
C ARG A 215 36.10 9.75 30.15
N ARG A 216 36.19 8.48 30.51
CA ARG A 216 37.25 7.92 31.41
C ARG A 216 38.28 7.18 30.59
#